data_2f63e4f8568fb0173d413948027de51d
#
_entry.id   2f63e4f8568fb0173d413948027de51d
#
_cell.length_a   1.000
_cell.length_b   1.000
_cell.length_c   1.000
_cell.angle_alpha   90.00
_cell.angle_beta   90.00
_cell.angle_gamma   90.00
#
_symmetry.space_group_name_H-M   'P 1'
#
loop_
_entity.id
_entity.type
_entity.pdbx_description
1 polymer ?
#
loop_
_entity_poly.entity_id
_entity_poly.type
_entity_poly.pdbx_seq_one_letter_code
_entity_poly.pdbx_strand_id
1 'polypeptide(L)'
;PDPTRHHAILPPEQSLRWKVELKHGDQLALGMMVTPPEDAASIPGLARITADIIDPTGNHCVSESSDGTAANEFTQPISGFAKSYVVGDTFGNCAPGAYDIVITRKGTLGGAHELPLDFTLWKIPTATTDTIATSAPPPELSMDIDNSAATVHTATTLNDAPTVHAGSYETTLHSGKTQWLRIPIAEGQRLQIAIEDPPTQGTINWA
;
A
#
# COMPACT_ATOMS: atom_id res chain seq x y z
N PRO A 1 -10.88 13.23 -3.65
CA PRO A 1 -9.92 13.28 -4.74
C PRO A 1 -9.37 11.89 -4.99
N ASP A 2 -9.28 11.53 -6.27
CA ASP A 2 -8.79 10.21 -6.63
C ASP A 2 -7.31 10.04 -6.21
N PRO A 3 -6.93 8.86 -5.69
CA PRO A 3 -5.56 8.59 -5.34
C PRO A 3 -4.67 8.60 -6.61
N THR A 4 -3.52 9.24 -6.52
CA THR A 4 -2.53 9.19 -7.59
C THR A 4 -1.60 8.00 -7.35
N ARG A 5 -1.57 7.08 -8.31
CA ARG A 5 -0.73 5.88 -8.26
C ARG A 5 0.53 6.09 -9.06
N HIS A 6 1.60 5.55 -8.54
CA HIS A 6 2.92 5.62 -9.15
C HIS A 6 3.59 4.26 -9.12
N HIS A 7 4.32 3.98 -10.17
CA HIS A 7 5.23 2.84 -10.26
C HIS A 7 6.64 3.36 -10.51
N ALA A 8 7.61 2.79 -9.81
CA ALA A 8 9.00 3.16 -9.94
C ALA A 8 9.90 1.95 -9.67
N ILE A 9 11.16 2.09 -9.99
CA ILE A 9 12.20 1.13 -9.64
C ILE A 9 13.06 1.75 -8.54
N LEU A 10 13.21 1.05 -7.44
CA LEU A 10 13.97 1.50 -6.27
C LEU A 10 15.35 0.83 -6.23
N PRO A 11 16.41 1.55 -6.64
CA PRO A 11 17.75 1.00 -6.63
C PRO A 11 18.28 0.75 -5.20
N PRO A 12 19.31 -0.10 -5.03
CA PRO A 12 19.95 -0.34 -3.74
C PRO A 12 20.51 0.95 -3.13
N GLU A 13 20.30 1.11 -1.82
CA GLU A 13 20.86 2.24 -1.03
C GLU A 13 20.54 3.63 -1.59
N GLN A 14 19.41 3.76 -2.32
CA GLN A 14 19.01 5.02 -2.93
C GLN A 14 17.66 5.50 -2.40
N SER A 15 17.43 6.80 -2.63
CA SER A 15 16.16 7.46 -2.37
C SER A 15 15.58 8.00 -3.66
N LEU A 16 14.29 7.83 -3.83
CA LEU A 16 13.52 8.45 -4.89
C LEU A 16 12.73 9.64 -4.33
N ARG A 17 12.55 10.67 -5.14
CA ARG A 17 11.85 11.89 -4.74
C ARG A 17 10.76 12.28 -5.72
N TRP A 18 9.63 12.73 -5.16
CA TRP A 18 8.51 13.32 -5.91
C TRP A 18 8.07 14.61 -5.24
N LYS A 19 7.48 15.49 -6.01
CA LYS A 19 6.92 16.75 -5.49
C LYS A 19 5.41 16.74 -5.51
N VAL A 20 4.82 17.21 -4.42
CA VAL A 20 3.36 17.38 -4.27
C VAL A 20 3.07 18.74 -3.71
N GLU A 21 2.16 19.47 -4.34
CA GLU A 21 1.71 20.78 -3.83
C GLU A 21 0.65 20.59 -2.76
N LEU A 22 0.88 21.09 -1.55
CA LEU A 22 -0.05 21.07 -0.44
C LEU A 22 -0.38 22.49 0.02
N LYS A 23 -1.67 22.73 0.25
CA LYS A 23 -2.22 24.01 0.72
C LYS A 23 -2.55 23.91 2.20
N HIS A 24 -2.79 25.05 2.82
CA HIS A 24 -3.32 25.11 4.19
C HIS A 24 -4.59 24.25 4.33
N GLY A 25 -4.63 23.41 5.34
CA GLY A 25 -5.72 22.46 5.59
C GLY A 25 -5.59 21.12 4.85
N ASP A 26 -4.68 20.99 3.87
CA ASP A 26 -4.41 19.72 3.23
C ASP A 26 -3.69 18.76 4.20
N GLN A 27 -3.95 17.47 4.06
CA GLN A 27 -3.20 16.40 4.67
C GLN A 27 -2.89 15.35 3.60
N LEU A 28 -1.69 14.78 3.62
CA LEU A 28 -1.25 13.79 2.65
C LEU A 28 -1.11 12.43 3.32
N ALA A 29 -1.55 11.38 2.64
CA ALA A 29 -1.21 10.02 2.98
C ALA A 29 -0.49 9.34 1.81
N LEU A 30 0.45 8.49 2.16
CA LEU A 30 1.26 7.69 1.27
C LEU A 30 1.18 6.23 1.72
N GLY A 31 0.73 5.35 0.84
CA GLY A 31 0.91 3.91 0.98
C GLY A 31 1.95 3.43 -0.02
N MET A 32 2.88 2.61 0.41
CA MET A 32 3.94 2.09 -0.45
C MET A 32 4.09 0.58 -0.30
N MET A 33 4.55 -0.05 -1.37
CA MET A 33 4.82 -1.48 -1.42
C MET A 33 5.98 -1.78 -2.35
N VAL A 34 6.85 -2.66 -1.90
CA VAL A 34 7.94 -3.21 -2.69
C VAL A 34 7.74 -4.70 -2.81
N THR A 35 7.70 -5.21 -4.02
CA THR A 35 7.54 -6.63 -4.31
C THR A 35 8.91 -7.29 -4.54
N PRO A 36 9.08 -8.55 -4.08
CA PRO A 36 10.29 -9.30 -4.40
C PRO A 36 10.35 -9.54 -5.92
N PRO A 37 11.55 -9.50 -6.52
CA PRO A 37 11.70 -9.90 -7.92
C PRO A 37 11.33 -11.37 -8.10
N GLU A 38 10.89 -11.74 -9.31
CA GLU A 38 10.39 -13.10 -9.60
C GLU A 38 11.44 -14.21 -9.39
N ASP A 39 12.71 -13.86 -9.51
CA ASP A 39 13.88 -14.74 -9.36
C ASP A 39 14.57 -14.61 -8.01
N ALA A 40 14.01 -13.88 -7.07
CA ALA A 40 14.53 -13.77 -5.71
C ALA A 40 14.38 -15.09 -4.95
N ALA A 41 15.20 -16.07 -5.28
CA ALA A 41 15.52 -17.14 -4.37
C ALA A 41 16.16 -16.52 -3.14
N SER A 42 15.60 -16.75 -1.96
CA SER A 42 15.98 -16.25 -0.64
C SER A 42 17.28 -15.43 -0.60
N ILE A 43 17.16 -14.12 -0.78
CA ILE A 43 18.31 -13.23 -0.63
C ILE A 43 18.40 -12.91 0.86
N PRO A 44 19.39 -13.46 1.58
CA PRO A 44 19.52 -13.18 3.01
C PRO A 44 19.88 -11.70 3.23
N GLY A 45 19.29 -11.10 4.23
CA GLY A 45 19.59 -9.72 4.59
C GLY A 45 18.44 -9.03 5.29
N LEU A 46 18.64 -7.75 5.55
CA LEU A 46 17.63 -6.83 6.08
C LEU A 46 17.37 -5.76 5.05
N ALA A 47 16.11 -5.55 4.68
CA ALA A 47 15.70 -4.36 3.96
C ALA A 47 14.77 -3.52 4.82
N ARG A 48 14.95 -2.23 4.74
CA ARG A 48 14.07 -1.25 5.32
C ARG A 48 13.69 -0.24 4.25
N ILE A 49 12.41 -0.07 4.04
CA ILE A 49 11.86 0.96 3.15
C ILE A 49 11.19 1.99 4.04
N THR A 50 11.66 3.23 3.96
CA THR A 50 11.11 4.35 4.72
C THR A 50 10.50 5.38 3.78
N ALA A 51 9.54 6.13 4.27
CA ALA A 51 8.97 7.26 3.57
C ALA A 51 9.00 8.51 4.44
N ASP A 52 9.51 9.60 3.88
CA ASP A 52 9.52 10.92 4.49
C ASP A 52 8.65 11.88 3.67
N ILE A 53 7.97 12.78 4.37
CA ILE A 53 7.20 13.89 3.81
C ILE A 53 7.84 15.16 4.33
N ILE A 54 8.49 15.93 3.45
CA ILE A 54 9.30 17.10 3.82
C ILE A 54 8.65 18.35 3.24
N ASP A 55 8.43 19.34 4.08
CA ASP A 55 7.80 20.60 3.70
C ASP A 55 8.77 21.55 2.95
N PRO A 56 8.29 22.65 2.36
CA PRO A 56 9.14 23.60 1.65
C PRO A 56 10.25 24.25 2.49
N THR A 57 10.15 24.21 3.81
CA THR A 57 11.15 24.74 4.74
C THR A 57 12.17 23.71 5.18
N GLY A 58 12.00 22.44 4.77
CA GLY A 58 12.87 21.33 5.11
C GLY A 58 12.47 20.58 6.38
N ASN A 59 11.31 20.87 6.96
CA ASN A 59 10.81 20.14 8.13
C ASN A 59 10.20 18.80 7.73
N HIS A 60 10.46 17.78 8.53
CA HIS A 60 9.77 16.49 8.41
C HIS A 60 8.34 16.62 8.94
N CYS A 61 7.38 16.45 8.05
CA CYS A 61 5.96 16.64 8.32
C CYS A 61 5.19 15.32 8.41
N VAL A 62 5.76 14.31 9.04
CA VAL A 62 5.14 13.00 9.22
C VAL A 62 4.51 12.93 10.60
N SER A 63 3.18 12.71 10.67
CA SER A 63 2.44 12.51 11.92
C SER A 63 2.40 11.02 12.32
N GLU A 64 2.28 10.16 11.34
CA GLU A 64 2.23 8.70 11.50
C GLU A 64 3.02 8.05 10.36
N SER A 65 3.78 7.01 10.68
CA SER A 65 4.46 6.22 9.67
C SER A 65 4.68 4.78 10.15
N SER A 66 4.76 3.87 9.19
CA SER A 66 5.22 2.51 9.39
C SER A 66 6.23 2.20 8.30
N ASP A 67 7.42 1.84 8.73
CA ASP A 67 8.45 1.39 7.80
C ASP A 67 8.17 -0.04 7.38
N GLY A 68 8.34 -0.31 6.10
CA GLY A 68 8.37 -1.66 5.59
C GLY A 68 9.69 -2.33 5.93
N THR A 69 9.65 -3.51 6.56
CA THR A 69 10.85 -4.29 6.87
C THR A 69 10.70 -5.73 6.44
N ALA A 70 11.78 -6.31 5.89
CA ALA A 70 11.91 -7.74 5.69
C ALA A 70 13.28 -8.20 6.21
N ALA A 71 13.27 -9.33 6.89
CA ALA A 71 14.47 -9.94 7.45
C ALA A 71 14.56 -11.41 7.02
N ASN A 72 15.76 -11.84 6.68
CA ASN A 72 16.15 -13.22 6.34
C ASN A 72 15.66 -13.75 5.00
N GLU A 73 14.44 -13.48 4.58
CA GLU A 73 13.91 -13.93 3.29
C GLU A 73 13.00 -12.87 2.69
N PHE A 74 13.20 -12.55 1.42
CA PHE A 74 12.37 -11.60 0.70
C PHE A 74 11.40 -12.35 -0.21
N THR A 75 10.50 -13.09 0.38
CA THR A 75 9.46 -13.87 -0.32
C THR A 75 8.10 -13.17 -0.29
N GLN A 76 7.95 -12.15 0.56
CA GLN A 76 6.72 -11.42 0.74
C GLN A 76 6.93 -9.93 0.43
N PRO A 77 5.91 -9.21 -0.04
CA PRO A 77 5.98 -7.78 -0.23
C PRO A 77 6.29 -7.06 1.08
N ILE A 78 7.10 -6.02 0.97
CA ILE A 78 7.34 -5.08 2.05
C ILE A 78 6.38 -3.92 1.86
N SER A 79 5.50 -3.68 2.81
CA SER A 79 4.57 -2.55 2.80
C SER A 79 4.90 -1.55 3.89
N GLY A 80 4.63 -0.29 3.61
CA GLY A 80 4.77 0.79 4.57
C GLY A 80 3.81 1.92 4.26
N PHE A 81 3.66 2.83 5.19
CA PHE A 81 2.87 4.04 4.99
C PHE A 81 3.48 5.25 5.68
N ALA A 82 3.12 6.43 5.21
CA ALA A 82 3.37 7.69 5.90
C ALA A 82 2.15 8.61 5.77
N LYS A 83 1.90 9.40 6.80
CA LYS A 83 0.83 10.38 6.82
C LYS A 83 1.37 11.70 7.35
N SER A 84 1.06 12.80 6.67
CA SER A 84 1.51 14.11 7.12
C SER A 84 0.67 14.63 8.28
N TYR A 85 1.18 15.65 8.98
CA TYR A 85 0.33 16.56 9.71
C TYR A 85 -0.58 17.33 8.76
N VAL A 86 -1.62 17.95 9.30
CA VAL A 86 -2.42 18.93 8.54
C VAL A 86 -1.57 20.18 8.31
N VAL A 87 -1.49 20.61 7.07
CA VAL A 87 -0.70 21.78 6.67
C VAL A 87 -1.25 23.05 7.33
N GLY A 88 -0.39 23.78 8.02
CA GLY A 88 -0.76 25.01 8.75
C GLY A 88 -1.36 24.78 10.12
N ASP A 89 -1.41 23.53 10.61
CA ASP A 89 -1.74 23.23 12.00
C ASP A 89 -0.54 23.54 12.92
N THR A 90 -0.85 23.91 14.15
CA THR A 90 0.15 24.23 15.17
C THR A 90 0.96 23.03 15.64
N PHE A 91 0.42 21.81 15.52
CA PHE A 91 1.09 20.60 15.99
C PHE A 91 2.28 20.18 15.14
N GLY A 92 2.18 20.28 13.82
CA GLY A 92 3.22 19.82 12.91
C GLY A 92 4.13 20.93 12.40
N ASN A 93 3.72 22.17 12.56
CA ASN A 93 4.40 23.37 12.02
C ASN A 93 4.79 23.22 10.53
N CYS A 94 3.93 22.55 9.76
CA CYS A 94 4.15 22.24 8.35
C CYS A 94 3.67 23.38 7.47
N ALA A 95 4.58 23.98 6.70
CA ALA A 95 4.28 25.11 5.85
C ALA A 95 3.56 24.68 4.55
N PRO A 96 2.62 25.49 4.01
CA PRO A 96 2.06 25.24 2.70
C PRO A 96 3.10 25.41 1.58
N GLY A 97 2.95 24.65 0.48
CA GLY A 97 3.78 24.74 -0.71
C GLY A 97 4.18 23.37 -1.29
N ALA A 98 5.31 23.34 -2.00
CA ALA A 98 5.81 22.15 -2.66
C ALA A 98 6.55 21.23 -1.67
N TYR A 99 5.94 20.10 -1.37
CA TYR A 99 6.48 19.05 -0.50
C TYR A 99 7.33 18.06 -1.29
N ASP A 100 8.43 17.60 -0.69
CA ASP A 100 9.19 16.45 -1.17
C ASP A 100 8.70 15.18 -0.48
N ILE A 101 8.28 14.20 -1.27
CA ILE A 101 8.04 12.83 -0.85
C ILE A 101 9.32 12.06 -1.13
N VAL A 102 9.93 11.47 -0.11
CA VAL A 102 11.20 10.77 -0.22
C VAL A 102 11.00 9.32 0.23
N ILE A 103 11.14 8.37 -0.70
CA ILE A 103 11.13 6.95 -0.38
C ILE A 103 12.55 6.43 -0.46
N THR A 104 13.02 5.86 0.65
CA THR A 104 14.42 5.42 0.80
C THR A 104 14.48 3.92 1.08
N ARG A 105 15.36 3.24 0.36
CA ARG A 105 15.76 1.86 0.64
C ARG A 105 17.09 1.83 1.37
N LYS A 106 17.11 1.08 2.49
CA LYS A 106 18.32 0.80 3.27
C LYS A 106 18.44 -0.69 3.51
N GLY A 107 19.67 -1.16 3.64
CA GLY A 107 19.98 -2.56 3.95
C GLY A 107 20.37 -3.38 2.73
N THR A 108 20.76 -4.61 2.98
CA THR A 108 21.37 -5.51 2.00
C THR A 108 20.42 -6.47 1.33
N LEU A 109 19.15 -6.51 1.76
CA LEU A 109 18.16 -7.41 1.17
C LEU A 109 17.90 -7.03 -0.30
N GLY A 110 17.83 -8.02 -1.16
CA GLY A 110 17.77 -7.78 -2.60
C GLY A 110 19.15 -7.52 -3.21
N GLY A 111 20.23 -7.43 -2.43
CA GLY A 111 21.59 -7.23 -2.93
C GLY A 111 21.67 -6.04 -3.88
N ALA A 112 22.26 -6.26 -5.06
CA ALA A 112 22.36 -5.28 -6.13
C ALA A 112 21.09 -5.14 -7.00
N HIS A 113 20.04 -5.93 -6.73
CA HIS A 113 18.83 -5.90 -7.55
C HIS A 113 18.02 -4.62 -7.32
N GLU A 114 17.53 -4.08 -8.39
CA GLU A 114 16.50 -3.04 -8.38
C GLU A 114 15.17 -3.66 -7.95
N LEU A 115 14.41 -2.94 -7.11
CA LEU A 115 13.14 -3.46 -6.59
C LEU A 115 11.96 -2.67 -7.19
N PRO A 116 10.94 -3.36 -7.71
CA PRO A 116 9.69 -2.71 -8.09
C PRO A 116 9.05 -2.04 -6.88
N LEU A 117 8.76 -0.74 -6.99
CA LEU A 117 8.08 0.06 -5.98
C LEU A 117 6.75 0.54 -6.54
N ASP A 118 5.69 0.15 -5.90
CA ASP A 118 4.35 0.71 -6.12
C ASP A 118 4.01 1.63 -4.95
N PHE A 119 3.52 2.83 -5.23
CA PHE A 119 3.02 3.69 -4.18
C PHE A 119 1.81 4.50 -4.62
N THR A 120 1.01 4.89 -3.65
CA THR A 120 -0.19 5.67 -3.85
C THR A 120 -0.15 6.89 -2.96
N LEU A 121 -0.37 8.05 -3.55
CA LEU A 121 -0.52 9.32 -2.84
C LEU A 121 -1.98 9.73 -2.87
N TRP A 122 -2.51 10.18 -1.74
CA TRP A 122 -3.84 10.79 -1.68
C TRP A 122 -3.90 11.92 -0.67
N LYS A 123 -4.62 12.95 -1.02
CA LYS A 123 -4.96 14.02 -0.10
C LYS A 123 -6.14 13.56 0.76
N ILE A 124 -5.97 13.64 2.07
CA ILE A 124 -7.05 13.40 3.01
C ILE A 124 -7.84 14.69 3.13
N PRO A 125 -9.14 14.70 2.83
CA PRO A 125 -9.95 15.91 3.04
C PRO A 125 -9.99 16.22 4.54
N THR A 126 -9.97 17.50 4.88
CA THR A 126 -10.19 17.94 6.26
C THR A 126 -11.56 17.39 6.69
N ALA A 127 -11.57 16.60 7.75
CA ALA A 127 -12.80 16.04 8.28
C ALA A 127 -13.72 17.19 8.68
N THR A 128 -14.81 17.37 7.96
CA THR A 128 -15.94 18.13 8.49
C THR A 128 -16.55 17.28 9.59
N THR A 129 -16.65 17.82 10.79
CA THR A 129 -17.01 17.15 12.05
C THR A 129 -18.38 16.45 12.05
N ASP A 130 -19.10 16.41 10.94
CA ASP A 130 -20.52 16.06 10.92
C ASP A 130 -20.83 14.59 10.60
N THR A 131 -19.83 13.74 10.34
CA THR A 131 -20.10 12.33 10.04
C THR A 131 -19.06 11.36 10.58
N ILE A 132 -18.98 11.26 11.91
CA ILE A 132 -18.52 9.97 12.46
C ILE A 132 -19.72 9.03 12.32
N ALA A 133 -19.75 8.29 11.24
CA ALA A 133 -20.70 7.19 11.10
C ALA A 133 -20.46 6.23 12.26
N THR A 134 -21.36 6.21 13.23
CA THR A 134 -21.37 5.16 14.25
C THR A 134 -21.46 3.84 13.53
N SER A 135 -20.40 3.05 13.61
CA SER A 135 -20.36 1.75 12.94
C SER A 135 -21.42 0.85 13.57
N ALA A 136 -22.50 0.62 12.86
CA ALA A 136 -23.39 -0.48 13.20
C ALA A 136 -22.56 -1.80 13.22
N PRO A 137 -22.85 -2.72 14.15
CA PRO A 137 -22.21 -4.04 14.08
C PRO A 137 -22.42 -4.63 12.69
N PRO A 138 -21.44 -5.32 12.12
CA PRO A 138 -21.59 -5.92 10.81
C PRO A 138 -22.76 -6.90 10.87
N PRO A 139 -23.67 -6.88 9.86
CA PRO A 139 -24.64 -7.95 9.75
C PRO A 139 -23.91 -9.28 9.66
N GLU A 140 -24.47 -10.32 10.26
CA GLU A 140 -24.00 -11.68 9.99
C GLU A 140 -24.16 -11.93 8.50
N LEU A 141 -23.06 -12.25 7.84
CA LEU A 141 -23.10 -12.57 6.42
C LEU A 141 -23.20 -14.06 6.24
N SER A 142 -24.30 -14.46 5.62
CA SER A 142 -24.29 -15.68 4.83
C SER A 142 -23.68 -15.33 3.46
N MET A 143 -22.52 -15.85 3.16
CA MET A 143 -21.98 -15.77 1.80
C MET A 143 -22.42 -17.02 1.07
N ASP A 144 -23.40 -16.88 0.18
CA ASP A 144 -23.69 -17.89 -0.81
C ASP A 144 -22.58 -17.81 -1.87
N ILE A 145 -21.70 -18.79 -1.86
CA ILE A 145 -20.68 -18.91 -2.90
C ILE A 145 -21.38 -19.44 -4.13
N ASP A 146 -21.52 -18.59 -5.13
CA ASP A 146 -22.09 -18.98 -6.41
C ASP A 146 -21.11 -19.93 -7.12
N ASN A 147 -21.62 -21.10 -7.54
CA ASN A 147 -20.84 -22.08 -8.30
C ASN A 147 -20.46 -21.61 -9.72
N SER A 148 -20.85 -20.40 -10.10
CA SER A 148 -20.51 -19.75 -11.38
C SER A 148 -19.38 -18.72 -11.22
N ALA A 149 -18.28 -19.11 -10.57
CA ALA A 149 -17.13 -18.22 -10.39
C ALA A 149 -16.53 -17.80 -11.74
N ALA A 150 -16.31 -16.49 -11.90
CA ALA A 150 -15.62 -15.97 -13.07
C ALA A 150 -14.11 -16.13 -12.91
N THR A 151 -13.41 -16.60 -13.93
CA THR A 151 -11.95 -16.66 -13.89
C THR A 151 -11.36 -15.25 -13.90
N VAL A 152 -10.46 -14.96 -12.96
CA VAL A 152 -9.70 -13.71 -12.92
C VAL A 152 -8.21 -13.99 -12.95
N HIS A 153 -7.50 -13.25 -13.81
CA HIS A 153 -6.04 -13.26 -13.84
C HIS A 153 -5.52 -12.15 -12.93
N THR A 154 -4.85 -12.55 -11.86
CA THR A 154 -4.24 -11.63 -10.91
C THR A 154 -2.97 -11.01 -11.49
N ALA A 155 -2.60 -9.84 -10.98
CA ALA A 155 -1.33 -9.20 -11.35
C ALA A 155 -0.23 -9.51 -10.32
N THR A 156 1.02 -9.37 -10.73
CA THR A 156 2.19 -9.46 -9.85
C THR A 156 2.57 -8.12 -9.24
N THR A 157 2.01 -7.02 -9.74
CA THR A 157 2.21 -5.67 -9.19
C THR A 157 0.90 -5.05 -8.75
N LEU A 158 0.94 -4.15 -7.78
CA LEU A 158 -0.23 -3.43 -7.28
C LEU A 158 -0.86 -2.55 -8.36
N ASN A 159 -0.03 -1.91 -9.21
CA ASN A 159 -0.52 -1.01 -10.24
C ASN A 159 -1.26 -1.72 -11.38
N ASP A 160 -0.85 -2.94 -11.69
CA ASP A 160 -1.46 -3.76 -12.73
C ASP A 160 -2.64 -4.60 -12.22
N ALA A 161 -2.92 -4.53 -10.91
CA ALA A 161 -3.99 -5.31 -10.28
C ALA A 161 -5.34 -5.08 -10.98
N PRO A 162 -5.96 -6.14 -11.54
CA PRO A 162 -7.26 -6.02 -12.19
C PRO A 162 -8.32 -5.63 -11.16
N THR A 163 -9.27 -4.80 -11.59
CA THR A 163 -10.41 -4.42 -10.76
C THR A 163 -11.49 -5.49 -10.82
N VAL A 164 -11.90 -5.98 -9.65
CA VAL A 164 -13.04 -6.89 -9.49
C VAL A 164 -14.12 -6.21 -8.65
N HIS A 165 -15.37 -6.61 -8.86
CA HIS A 165 -16.53 -6.11 -8.13
C HIS A 165 -17.10 -7.23 -7.25
N ALA A 166 -18.23 -6.99 -6.57
CA ALA A 166 -18.89 -8.04 -5.81
C ALA A 166 -19.22 -9.24 -6.71
N GLY A 167 -18.86 -10.45 -6.28
CA GLY A 167 -19.05 -11.69 -7.04
C GLY A 167 -18.13 -12.80 -6.57
N SER A 168 -18.29 -13.97 -7.18
CA SER A 168 -17.42 -15.13 -6.96
C SER A 168 -16.37 -15.21 -8.07
N TYR A 169 -15.12 -15.42 -7.68
CA TYR A 169 -13.99 -15.46 -8.60
C TYR A 169 -13.11 -16.68 -8.33
N GLU A 170 -12.58 -17.26 -9.37
CA GLU A 170 -11.52 -18.25 -9.29
C GLU A 170 -10.22 -17.70 -9.87
N THR A 171 -9.11 -18.02 -9.25
CA THR A 171 -7.77 -17.67 -9.72
C THR A 171 -6.78 -18.77 -9.41
N THR A 172 -5.71 -18.84 -10.20
CA THR A 172 -4.61 -19.75 -9.94
C THR A 172 -3.59 -19.08 -9.01
N LEU A 173 -3.36 -19.67 -7.85
CA LEU A 173 -2.32 -19.22 -6.93
C LEU A 173 -0.97 -19.87 -7.28
N HIS A 174 0.07 -19.07 -7.38
CA HIS A 174 1.42 -19.54 -7.62
C HIS A 174 2.24 -19.50 -6.33
N SER A 175 2.82 -20.63 -5.97
CA SER A 175 3.64 -20.73 -4.75
C SER A 175 4.78 -19.71 -4.78
N GLY A 176 4.97 -19.02 -3.65
CA GLY A 176 6.02 -18.01 -3.47
C GLY A 176 5.79 -16.71 -4.23
N LYS A 177 4.63 -16.51 -4.84
CA LYS A 177 4.29 -15.25 -5.55
C LYS A 177 3.14 -14.54 -4.88
N THR A 178 3.27 -13.23 -4.75
CA THR A 178 2.15 -12.36 -4.35
C THR A 178 1.32 -12.02 -5.58
N GLN A 179 0.02 -12.11 -5.42
CA GLN A 179 -0.94 -11.83 -6.48
C GLN A 179 -1.94 -10.77 -6.01
N TRP A 180 -2.24 -9.85 -6.91
CA TRP A 180 -2.99 -8.65 -6.60
C TRP A 180 -4.31 -8.58 -7.34
N LEU A 181 -5.35 -8.20 -6.58
CA LEU A 181 -6.66 -7.80 -7.08
C LEU A 181 -7.02 -6.44 -6.49
N ARG A 182 -7.82 -5.68 -7.19
CA ARG A 182 -8.34 -4.40 -6.73
C ARG A 182 -9.84 -4.47 -6.56
N ILE A 183 -10.32 -4.05 -5.40
CA ILE A 183 -11.74 -4.00 -5.09
C ILE A 183 -12.10 -2.55 -4.75
N PRO A 184 -12.91 -1.87 -5.57
CA PRO A 184 -13.37 -0.53 -5.25
C PRO A 184 -14.35 -0.57 -4.08
N ILE A 185 -14.11 0.25 -3.07
CA ILE A 185 -14.96 0.38 -1.89
C ILE A 185 -15.35 1.85 -1.78
N ALA A 186 -16.65 2.14 -1.72
CA ALA A 186 -17.15 3.46 -1.47
C ALA A 186 -17.19 3.78 0.04
N GLU A 187 -17.27 5.05 0.38
CA GLU A 187 -17.46 5.49 1.76
C GLU A 187 -18.72 4.85 2.38
N GLY A 188 -18.59 4.35 3.59
CA GLY A 188 -19.65 3.63 4.31
C GLY A 188 -19.80 2.16 3.93
N GLN A 189 -19.09 1.67 2.92
CA GLN A 189 -19.08 0.25 2.56
C GLN A 189 -18.01 -0.50 3.36
N ARG A 190 -18.26 -1.78 3.61
CA ARG A 190 -17.30 -2.71 4.21
C ARG A 190 -16.98 -3.82 3.22
N LEU A 191 -15.70 -4.12 3.10
CA LEU A 191 -15.25 -5.27 2.34
C LEU A 191 -15.40 -6.53 3.17
N GLN A 192 -15.92 -7.57 2.55
CA GLN A 192 -15.95 -8.91 3.09
C GLN A 192 -15.46 -9.87 2.03
N ILE A 193 -14.55 -10.73 2.41
CA ILE A 193 -13.92 -11.71 1.52
C ILE A 193 -14.04 -13.07 2.19
N ALA A 194 -14.60 -14.05 1.48
CA ALA A 194 -14.43 -15.47 1.80
C ALA A 194 -13.46 -16.08 0.80
N ILE A 195 -12.61 -16.93 1.26
CA ILE A 195 -11.69 -17.67 0.42
C ILE A 195 -11.92 -19.15 0.69
N GLU A 196 -12.29 -19.87 -0.35
CA GLU A 196 -12.30 -21.32 -0.32
C GLU A 196 -10.93 -21.84 -0.75
N ASP A 197 -10.31 -22.58 0.13
CA ASP A 197 -9.03 -23.22 -0.14
C ASP A 197 -9.28 -24.46 -1.04
N PRO A 198 -8.68 -24.54 -2.22
CA PRO A 198 -8.69 -25.78 -2.96
C PRO A 198 -7.99 -26.86 -2.13
N PRO A 199 -8.41 -28.12 -2.18
CA PRO A 199 -7.87 -29.20 -1.35
C PRO A 199 -6.46 -29.60 -1.77
N THR A 200 -5.52 -28.67 -1.72
CA THR A 200 -4.11 -28.87 -2.07
C THR A 200 -3.18 -28.32 -1.03
N GLN A 201 -2.21 -29.13 -0.71
CA GLN A 201 -1.11 -28.93 0.21
C GLN A 201 -0.39 -27.59 0.02
N GLY A 202 -0.79 -26.57 0.74
CA GLY A 202 -0.12 -25.28 0.79
C GLY A 202 -0.57 -24.48 2.00
N THR A 203 0.38 -23.80 2.64
CA THR A 203 0.07 -22.86 3.73
C THR A 203 -0.29 -21.52 3.12
N ILE A 204 -1.50 -21.03 3.36
CA ILE A 204 -1.89 -19.66 3.02
C ILE A 204 -1.50 -18.76 4.19
N ASN A 205 -0.56 -17.85 3.95
CA ASN A 205 -0.18 -16.83 4.92
C ASN A 205 -0.96 -15.55 4.61
N TRP A 206 -1.69 -15.06 5.59
CA TRP A 206 -2.41 -13.79 5.53
C TRP A 206 -1.51 -12.67 6.05
N ALA A 207 -1.40 -11.58 5.32
CA ALA A 207 -0.72 -10.35 5.75
C ALA A 207 -1.74 -9.27 6.14
#